data_f4573ab44570299828cf3b230afb2026
#
_entry.id   f4573ab44570299828cf3b230afb2026
#
_cell.length_a   1.000
_cell.length_b   1.000
_cell.length_c   1.000
_cell.angle_alpha   90.00
_cell.angle_beta   90.00
_cell.angle_gamma   90.00
#
_symmetry.space_group_name_H-M   'P 1'
#
loop_
_entity.id
_entity.type
_entity.pdbx_description
1 polymer ?
#
loop_
_entity_poly.entity_id
_entity_poly.type
_entity_poly.pdbx_seq_one_letter_code
_entity_poly.pdbx_strand_id
1 'polypeptide(L)' 'MSISDELMDREQAFLIHQFLHTMAEPYKEVFTLRVFGELPYDRIAALFGKTPSWARVTYYRAKEKIVAYLKEVDQHDPDL' A
#
# COMPACT_ATOMS: atom_id res chain seq x y z
N MET A 1 -9.80 7.08 11.34
CA MET A 1 -10.41 6.48 10.15
C MET A 1 -9.36 5.76 9.32
N SER A 2 -9.64 4.57 8.95
CA SER A 2 -8.74 3.79 8.11
C SER A 2 -9.21 3.85 6.67
N ILE A 3 -8.27 3.97 5.75
CA ILE A 3 -8.59 3.90 4.33
C ILE A 3 -9.32 2.59 4.02
N SER A 4 -8.87 1.50 4.65
CA SER A 4 -9.45 0.21 4.39
C SER A 4 -10.91 0.12 4.79
N ASP A 5 -11.32 0.90 5.79
CA ASP A 5 -12.70 0.80 6.27
C ASP A 5 -13.67 1.61 5.44
N GLU A 6 -13.25 2.75 4.98
CA GLU A 6 -14.19 3.67 4.35
C GLU A 6 -14.02 3.82 2.86
N LEU A 7 -12.79 3.71 2.38
CA LEU A 7 -12.50 3.98 0.98
C LEU A 7 -12.27 2.73 0.16
N MET A 8 -12.00 1.61 0.83
CA MET A 8 -11.76 0.37 0.11
C MET A 8 -12.91 -0.59 0.30
N ASP A 9 -13.71 -0.75 -0.73
CA ASP A 9 -14.65 -1.85 -0.76
C ASP A 9 -13.86 -3.11 -1.16
N ARG A 10 -14.57 -4.22 -1.27
CA ARG A 10 -13.93 -5.50 -1.57
C ARG A 10 -13.22 -5.50 -2.91
N GLU A 11 -13.83 -4.89 -3.91
CA GLU A 11 -13.24 -4.88 -5.24
C GLU A 11 -11.98 -4.05 -5.28
N GLN A 12 -12.01 -2.88 -4.63
CA GLN A 12 -10.83 -2.04 -4.60
C GLN A 12 -9.72 -2.69 -3.79
N ALA A 13 -10.06 -3.31 -2.67
CA ALA A 13 -9.06 -4.03 -1.88
C ALA A 13 -8.42 -5.14 -2.71
N PHE A 14 -9.22 -5.84 -3.51
CA PHE A 14 -8.68 -6.91 -4.34
C PHE A 14 -7.74 -6.36 -5.40
N LEU A 15 -8.08 -5.21 -6.00
CA LEU A 15 -7.19 -4.58 -6.97
C LEU A 15 -5.85 -4.21 -6.33
N ILE A 16 -5.90 -3.72 -5.09
CA ILE A 16 -4.68 -3.39 -4.39
C ILE A 16 -3.86 -4.64 -4.14
N HIS A 17 -4.49 -5.72 -3.73
CA HIS A 17 -3.77 -6.98 -3.51
C HIS A 17 -3.18 -7.53 -4.79
N GLN A 18 -3.88 -7.37 -5.91
CA GLN A 18 -3.33 -7.81 -7.19
C GLN A 18 -2.07 -7.03 -7.53
N PHE A 19 -2.09 -5.74 -7.30
CA PHE A 19 -0.91 -4.92 -7.57
C PHE A 19 0.22 -5.26 -6.60
N LEU A 20 -0.13 -5.43 -5.31
CA LEU A 20 0.86 -5.83 -4.30
C LEU A 20 1.55 -7.13 -4.67
N HIS A 21 0.81 -8.04 -5.25
CA HIS A 21 1.35 -9.34 -5.64
C HIS A 21 2.54 -9.18 -6.59
N THR A 22 2.55 -8.14 -7.40
CA THR A 22 3.62 -7.89 -8.36
C THR A 22 4.61 -6.86 -7.87
N MET A 23 4.37 -6.24 -6.74
CA MET A 23 5.19 -5.15 -6.27
C MET A 23 6.49 -5.67 -5.65
N ALA A 24 7.58 -4.93 -5.88
CA ALA A 24 8.88 -5.31 -5.36
C ALA A 24 8.96 -5.06 -3.85
N GLU A 25 9.82 -5.85 -3.19
CA GLU A 25 10.16 -5.59 -1.82
C GLU A 25 11.22 -4.48 -1.77
N PRO A 26 11.27 -3.71 -0.69
CA PRO A 26 10.51 -3.86 0.56
C PRO A 26 9.15 -3.15 0.54
N TYR A 27 8.79 -2.57 -0.59
CA TYR A 27 7.56 -1.79 -0.70
C TYR A 27 6.31 -2.60 -0.40
N LYS A 28 6.25 -3.81 -0.91
CA LYS A 28 5.10 -4.66 -0.72
C LYS A 28 4.87 -4.95 0.76
N GLU A 29 5.90 -5.40 1.45
CA GLU A 29 5.75 -5.76 2.86
C GLU A 29 5.49 -4.54 3.74
N VAL A 30 6.20 -3.44 3.49
CA VAL A 30 6.00 -2.23 4.29
C VAL A 30 4.58 -1.72 4.14
N PHE A 31 4.06 -1.68 2.92
CA PHE A 31 2.69 -1.23 2.70
C PHE A 31 1.69 -2.16 3.38
N THR A 32 1.88 -3.45 3.24
CA THR A 32 0.97 -4.44 3.81
C THR A 32 0.94 -4.32 5.34
N LEU A 33 2.11 -4.20 5.96
CA LEU A 33 2.19 -4.08 7.41
C LEU A 33 1.55 -2.80 7.91
N ARG A 34 1.72 -1.71 7.16
CA ARG A 34 1.18 -0.42 7.60
C ARG A 34 -0.33 -0.35 7.43
N VAL A 35 -0.84 -0.75 6.27
CA VAL A 35 -2.25 -0.57 5.93
C VAL A 35 -3.11 -1.69 6.48
N PHE A 36 -2.72 -2.91 6.24
CA PHE A 36 -3.52 -4.06 6.67
C PHE A 36 -3.13 -4.55 8.06
N GLY A 37 -1.86 -4.47 8.41
CA GLY A 37 -1.41 -4.84 9.73
C GLY A 37 -1.55 -3.73 10.77
N GLU A 38 -1.74 -2.50 10.31
CA GLU A 38 -1.91 -1.33 11.17
C GLU A 38 -0.75 -1.14 12.14
N LEU A 39 0.46 -1.49 11.70
CA LEU A 39 1.64 -1.33 12.54
C LEU A 39 2.19 0.09 12.44
N PRO A 40 2.66 0.64 13.56
CA PRO A 40 3.34 1.94 13.51
C PRO A 40 4.72 1.81 12.86
N TYR A 41 5.24 2.92 12.39
CA TYR A 41 6.51 2.90 11.66
C TYR A 41 7.67 2.34 12.45
N ASP A 42 7.73 2.60 13.76
CA ASP A 42 8.82 2.07 14.55
C ASP A 42 8.81 0.54 14.62
N ARG A 43 7.63 -0.05 14.61
CA ARG A 43 7.53 -1.51 14.60
C ARG A 43 7.90 -2.08 13.25
N ILE A 44 7.43 -1.42 12.18
CA ILE A 44 7.83 -1.84 10.83
C ILE A 44 9.34 -1.75 10.68
N ALA A 45 9.90 -0.62 11.12
CA ALA A 45 11.34 -0.42 11.03
C ALA A 45 12.10 -1.52 11.78
N ALA A 46 11.62 -1.89 12.95
CA ALA A 46 12.28 -2.92 13.75
C ALA A 46 12.36 -4.25 13.00
N LEU A 47 11.31 -4.60 12.26
CA LEU A 47 11.31 -5.84 11.49
C LEU A 47 12.37 -5.85 10.40
N PHE A 48 12.67 -4.69 9.85
CA PHE A 48 13.64 -4.58 8.75
C PHE A 48 15.03 -4.18 9.22
N GLY A 49 15.20 -3.90 10.52
CA GLY A 49 16.48 -3.40 11.03
C GLY A 49 16.79 -2.02 10.50
N LYS A 50 15.77 -1.20 10.32
CA LYS A 50 15.89 0.15 9.77
C LYS A 50 15.34 1.17 10.76
N THR A 51 15.32 2.44 10.33
CA THR A 51 14.81 3.52 11.17
C THR A 51 13.33 3.78 10.86
N PRO A 52 12.59 4.39 11.81
CA PRO A 52 11.21 4.78 11.51
C PRO A 52 11.10 5.72 10.31
N SER A 53 12.08 6.61 10.12
CA SER A 53 12.10 7.47 8.93
C SER A 53 12.15 6.66 7.65
N TRP A 54 12.98 5.63 7.64
CA TRP A 54 13.07 4.76 6.48
C TRP A 54 11.72 4.09 6.20
N ALA A 55 11.07 3.61 7.25
CA ALA A 55 9.79 2.93 7.09
C ALA A 55 8.73 3.88 6.52
N ARG A 56 8.71 5.12 7.03
CA ARG A 56 7.75 6.10 6.53
C ARG A 56 7.99 6.46 5.07
N VAL A 57 9.24 6.70 4.71
CA VAL A 57 9.56 7.03 3.32
C VAL A 57 9.22 5.87 2.40
N THR A 58 9.56 4.67 2.82
CA THR A 58 9.29 3.47 2.04
C THR A 58 7.78 3.28 1.85
N TYR A 59 7.02 3.51 2.90
CA TYR A 59 5.57 3.42 2.83
C TYR A 59 5.00 4.44 1.82
N TYR A 60 5.45 5.68 1.88
CA TYR A 60 4.91 6.70 0.97
C TYR A 60 5.27 6.40 -0.48
N ARG A 61 6.45 5.86 -0.72
CA ARG A 61 6.82 5.45 -2.08
C ARG A 61 5.93 4.31 -2.57
N ALA A 62 5.65 3.36 -1.70
CA ALA A 62 4.74 2.28 -2.05
C ALA A 62 3.34 2.81 -2.34
N LYS A 63 2.87 3.72 -1.48
CA LYS A 63 1.55 4.31 -1.64
C LYS A 63 1.43 5.05 -2.98
N GLU A 64 2.46 5.79 -3.36
CA GLU A 64 2.45 6.49 -4.64
C GLU A 64 2.27 5.54 -5.81
N LYS A 65 2.96 4.40 -5.75
CA LYS A 65 2.84 3.41 -6.81
C LYS A 65 1.43 2.84 -6.90
N ILE A 66 0.83 2.59 -5.75
CA ILE A 66 -0.52 2.04 -5.70
C ILE A 66 -1.54 3.06 -6.17
N VAL A 67 -1.41 4.31 -5.75
CA VAL A 67 -2.31 5.36 -6.20
C VAL A 67 -2.23 5.53 -7.72
N ALA A 68 -1.02 5.51 -8.26
CA ALA A 68 -0.85 5.60 -9.70
C ALA A 68 -1.53 4.44 -10.42
N TYR A 69 -1.39 3.24 -9.88
CA TYR A 69 -2.03 2.06 -10.46
C TYR A 69 -3.56 2.20 -10.45
N LEU A 70 -4.11 2.64 -9.32
CA LEU A 70 -5.57 2.78 -9.21
C LEU A 70 -6.10 3.84 -10.16
N LYS A 71 -5.37 4.91 -10.35
CA LYS A 71 -5.76 5.93 -11.31
C LYS A 71 -5.74 5.40 -12.73
N GLU A 72 -4.74 4.59 -13.05
CA GLU A 72 -4.64 4.02 -14.37
C GLU A 72 -5.79 3.06 -14.65
N VAL A 73 -6.14 2.23 -13.68
CA VAL A 73 -7.26 1.31 -13.81
C VAL A 73 -8.56 2.09 -14.04
N ASP A 74 -8.74 3.16 -13.27
CA ASP A 74 -9.93 3.98 -13.38
C ASP A 74 -10.03 4.65 -14.74
N GLN A 75 -8.90 5.10 -15.28
CA GLN A 75 -8.86 5.74 -16.57
C GLN A 75 -9.11 4.77 -17.73
N HIS A 76 -8.89 3.50 -17.50
CA HIS A 76 -9.07 2.49 -18.53
C HIS A 76 -10.39 1.76 -18.41
N ASP A 77 -11.31 2.30 -17.65
CA ASP A 77 -12.63 1.72 -17.49
C ASP A 77 -13.31 1.67 -18.86
N PRO A 78 -13.67 0.48 -19.33
CA PRO A 78 -14.23 0.37 -20.68
C PRO A 78 -15.60 0.98 -20.83
N ASP A 79 -16.26 1.31 -19.75
CA ASP A 79 -17.57 1.93 -19.80
C ASP A 79 -17.51 3.43 -20.00
N LEU A 80 -16.33 3.97 -20.00
CA LEU A 80 -16.16 5.39 -20.18
C LEU A 80 -15.91 5.75 -21.63
#